data_d02bf0420a14796f297d6df571fff7a2
#
_entry.id   d02bf0420a14796f297d6df571fff7a2
#
_cell.length_a   1.000
_cell.length_b   1.000
_cell.length_c   1.000
_cell.angle_alpha   90.00
_cell.angle_beta   90.00
_cell.angle_gamma   90.00
#
_symmetry.space_group_name_H-M   'P 1'
#
loop_
_entity.id
_entity.type
_entity.pdbx_description
1 polymer ?
#
loop_
_entity_poly.entity_id
_entity_poly.type
_entity_poly.pdbx_seq_one_letter_code
_entity_poly.pdbx_strand_id
1 'polypeptide(L)'
;MSQQFPILLVDDDPLIADVLQRASVSSFPEAAFIHVSSFEDAKTYIEELEGRGPKIVLLDIDLQDKVDGLDFLALLRAHPKGRVLPVVMLSASKTPSLVERAYSFGASSFTLKPFSYSDWKTYLSNLKTYWYETVTLLDVRHYKEG
;
A
#
# COMPACT_ATOMS: atom_id res chain seq x y z
N MET A 1 9.88 -22.86 3.56
CA MET A 1 8.81 -22.12 2.86
C MET A 1 8.85 -20.67 3.24
N SER A 2 8.87 -19.79 2.24
CA SER A 2 8.82 -18.36 2.49
C SER A 2 7.43 -17.97 2.98
N GLN A 3 7.37 -17.08 3.96
CA GLN A 3 6.11 -16.57 4.47
C GLN A 3 5.49 -15.64 3.44
N GLN A 4 4.18 -15.68 3.34
CA GLN A 4 3.46 -14.70 2.55
C GLN A 4 3.60 -13.30 3.17
N PHE A 5 3.65 -12.31 2.30
CA PHE A 5 3.77 -10.91 2.68
C PHE A 5 2.55 -10.17 2.13
N PRO A 6 1.47 -10.06 2.90
CA PRO A 6 0.26 -9.41 2.42
C PRO A 6 0.47 -7.91 2.24
N ILE A 7 0.05 -7.40 1.10
CA ILE A 7 0.14 -5.98 0.74
C ILE A 7 -1.25 -5.50 0.36
N LEU A 8 -1.75 -4.49 1.05
CA LEU A 8 -3.00 -3.83 0.66
C LEU A 8 -2.68 -2.85 -0.45
N LEU A 9 -3.24 -3.09 -1.63
CA LEU A 9 -3.10 -2.19 -2.78
C LEU A 9 -4.37 -1.39 -2.94
N VAL A 10 -4.27 -0.08 -2.76
CA VAL A 10 -5.39 0.85 -2.94
C VAL A 10 -5.14 1.63 -4.22
N ASP A 11 -5.80 1.25 -5.29
CA ASP A 11 -5.63 1.85 -6.61
C ASP A 11 -6.90 1.58 -7.42
N ASP A 12 -7.44 2.59 -8.07
CA ASP A 12 -8.66 2.49 -8.85
C ASP A 12 -8.44 1.89 -10.24
N ASP A 13 -7.20 1.72 -10.66
CA ASP A 13 -6.86 1.15 -11.97
C ASP A 13 -6.64 -0.37 -11.88
N PRO A 14 -7.57 -1.18 -12.43
CA PRO A 14 -7.41 -2.64 -12.38
C PRO A 14 -6.18 -3.14 -13.13
N LEU A 15 -5.66 -2.38 -14.10
CA LEU A 15 -4.45 -2.76 -14.84
C LEU A 15 -3.22 -2.74 -13.93
N ILE A 16 -3.18 -1.85 -12.95
CA ILE A 16 -2.07 -1.80 -11.98
C ILE A 16 -2.06 -3.07 -11.12
N ALA A 17 -3.24 -3.49 -10.64
CA ALA A 17 -3.34 -4.72 -9.85
C ALA A 17 -2.87 -5.93 -10.66
N ASP A 18 -3.27 -6.02 -11.92
CA ASP A 18 -2.86 -7.11 -12.81
C ASP A 18 -1.35 -7.11 -13.07
N VAL A 19 -0.77 -5.94 -13.35
CA VAL A 19 0.67 -5.80 -13.58
C VAL A 19 1.46 -6.23 -12.35
N LEU A 20 1.04 -5.79 -11.16
CA LEU A 20 1.71 -6.16 -9.91
C LEU A 20 1.65 -7.65 -9.66
N GLN A 21 0.49 -8.27 -9.89
CA GLN A 21 0.36 -9.73 -9.74
C GLN A 21 1.34 -10.47 -10.65
N ARG A 22 1.42 -10.07 -11.91
CA ARG A 22 2.30 -10.74 -12.87
C ARG A 22 3.77 -10.47 -12.60
N ALA A 23 4.12 -9.22 -12.33
CA ALA A 23 5.51 -8.84 -12.09
C ALA A 23 6.06 -9.44 -10.81
N SER A 24 5.23 -9.65 -9.79
CA SER A 24 5.66 -10.16 -8.50
C SER A 24 6.09 -11.62 -8.55
N VAL A 25 5.63 -12.39 -9.53
CA VAL A 25 5.97 -13.81 -9.63
C VAL A 25 7.49 -14.02 -9.60
N SER A 26 8.24 -13.18 -10.29
CA SER A 26 9.71 -13.27 -10.31
C SER A 26 10.39 -12.25 -9.39
N SER A 27 9.79 -11.09 -9.15
CA SER A 27 10.46 -9.98 -8.45
C SER A 27 10.14 -9.90 -6.97
N PHE A 28 8.98 -10.44 -6.55
CA PHE A 28 8.58 -10.49 -5.14
C PHE A 28 7.58 -11.62 -4.94
N PRO A 29 8.05 -12.89 -5.06
CA PRO A 29 7.11 -14.03 -5.06
C PRO A 29 6.35 -14.21 -3.74
N GLU A 30 6.85 -13.70 -2.62
CA GLU A 30 6.19 -13.80 -1.33
C GLU A 30 5.01 -12.81 -1.20
N ALA A 31 4.94 -11.81 -2.07
CA ALA A 31 3.89 -10.78 -1.99
C ALA A 31 2.52 -11.39 -2.29
N ALA A 32 1.54 -11.04 -1.46
CA ALA A 32 0.15 -11.40 -1.65
C ALA A 32 -0.67 -10.11 -1.67
N PHE A 33 -1.11 -9.70 -2.85
CA PHE A 33 -1.81 -8.42 -3.01
C PHE A 33 -3.29 -8.57 -2.69
N ILE A 34 -3.78 -7.68 -1.85
CA ILE A 34 -5.20 -7.49 -1.56
C ILE A 34 -5.59 -6.17 -2.22
N HIS A 35 -6.37 -6.23 -3.29
CA HIS A 35 -6.69 -5.05 -4.08
C HIS A 35 -8.05 -4.49 -3.68
N VAL A 36 -8.08 -3.21 -3.37
CA VAL A 36 -9.30 -2.42 -3.21
C VAL A 36 -9.21 -1.21 -4.13
N SER A 37 -10.31 -0.83 -4.75
CA SER A 37 -10.29 0.11 -5.86
C SER A 37 -10.89 1.48 -5.55
N SER A 38 -11.32 1.71 -4.29
CA SER A 38 -11.91 3.00 -3.91
C SER A 38 -11.60 3.31 -2.47
N PHE A 39 -11.79 4.59 -2.10
CA PHE A 39 -11.70 5.03 -0.72
C PHE A 39 -12.67 4.25 0.18
N GLU A 40 -13.91 4.09 -0.24
CA GLU A 40 -14.93 3.40 0.55
C GLU A 40 -14.60 1.93 0.77
N ASP A 41 -14.12 1.24 -0.26
CA ASP A 41 -13.73 -0.17 -0.14
C ASP A 41 -12.52 -0.31 0.78
N ALA A 42 -11.56 0.61 0.69
CA ALA A 42 -10.38 0.60 1.55
C ALA A 42 -10.78 0.85 3.01
N LYS A 43 -11.67 1.79 3.24
CA LYS A 43 -12.19 2.08 4.58
C LYS A 43 -12.89 0.87 5.17
N THR A 44 -13.78 0.25 4.41
CA THR A 44 -14.49 -0.96 4.84
C THR A 44 -13.52 -2.09 5.18
N TYR A 45 -12.50 -2.27 4.34
CA TYR A 45 -11.48 -3.29 4.57
C TYR A 45 -10.80 -3.09 5.94
N ILE A 46 -10.40 -1.86 6.24
CA ILE A 46 -9.73 -1.56 7.51
C ILE A 46 -10.68 -1.75 8.70
N GLU A 47 -11.91 -1.28 8.56
CA GLU A 47 -12.90 -1.38 9.65
C GLU A 47 -13.25 -2.83 9.99
N GLU A 48 -13.30 -3.71 9.00
CA GLU A 48 -13.65 -5.12 9.16
C GLU A 48 -12.45 -6.02 9.41
N LEU A 49 -11.25 -5.47 9.46
CA LEU A 49 -10.03 -6.24 9.56
C LEU A 49 -9.93 -7.01 10.88
N GLU A 50 -9.69 -8.32 10.77
CA GLU A 50 -9.47 -9.22 11.89
C GLU A 50 -8.21 -10.04 11.67
N GLY A 51 -7.58 -10.45 12.77
CA GLY A 51 -6.38 -11.28 12.72
C GLY A 51 -5.17 -10.49 12.24
N ARG A 52 -4.34 -11.13 11.43
CA ARG A 52 -3.16 -10.48 10.87
C ARG A 52 -3.57 -9.73 9.60
N GLY A 53 -3.35 -8.42 9.61
CA GLY A 53 -3.62 -7.60 8.46
C GLY A 53 -2.48 -7.56 7.46
N PRO A 54 -2.56 -6.61 6.51
CA PRO A 54 -1.46 -6.41 5.57
C PRO A 54 -0.20 -5.95 6.31
N LYS A 55 0.94 -6.26 5.72
CA LYS A 55 2.23 -5.81 6.27
C LYS A 55 2.54 -4.38 5.91
N ILE A 56 2.16 -3.98 4.70
CA ILE A 56 2.30 -2.60 4.21
C ILE A 56 1.10 -2.27 3.33
N VAL A 57 0.90 -0.98 3.07
CA VAL A 57 -0.09 -0.48 2.12
C VAL A 57 0.63 0.20 0.97
N LEU A 58 0.30 -0.17 -0.26
CA LEU A 58 0.63 0.61 -1.45
C LEU A 58 -0.59 1.45 -1.78
N LEU A 59 -0.46 2.75 -1.73
CA LEU A 59 -1.58 3.68 -1.80
C LEU A 59 -1.41 4.67 -2.93
N ASP A 60 -2.29 4.57 -3.93
CA ASP A 60 -2.35 5.56 -5.00
C ASP A 60 -2.90 6.87 -4.45
N ILE A 61 -2.19 7.96 -4.73
CA ILE A 61 -2.65 9.29 -4.33
C ILE A 61 -3.95 9.67 -5.04
N ASP A 62 -4.04 9.32 -6.33
CA ASP A 62 -5.16 9.76 -7.18
C ASP A 62 -6.17 8.62 -7.36
N LEU A 63 -7.21 8.61 -6.53
CA LEU A 63 -8.24 7.56 -6.56
C LEU A 63 -9.44 7.93 -7.43
N GLN A 64 -9.38 9.02 -8.22
CA GLN A 64 -10.46 9.40 -9.13
C GLN A 64 -11.81 9.59 -8.43
N ASP A 65 -11.80 10.02 -7.18
CA ASP A 65 -12.98 10.17 -6.36
C ASP A 65 -12.94 11.54 -5.67
N LYS A 66 -14.05 11.94 -5.02
CA LYS A 66 -14.08 13.18 -4.21
C LYS A 66 -13.08 13.13 -3.08
N VAL A 67 -12.83 11.94 -2.56
CA VAL A 67 -11.82 11.66 -1.54
C VAL A 67 -10.69 10.87 -2.21
N ASP A 68 -9.46 11.26 -1.96
CA ASP A 68 -8.29 10.69 -2.61
C ASP A 68 -7.44 9.85 -1.64
N GLY A 69 -6.26 9.45 -2.12
CA GLY A 69 -5.35 8.66 -1.32
C GLY A 69 -4.86 9.37 -0.07
N LEU A 70 -4.69 10.69 -0.10
CA LEU A 70 -4.29 11.44 1.09
C LEU A 70 -5.38 11.43 2.15
N ASP A 71 -6.65 11.48 1.73
CA ASP A 71 -7.77 11.36 2.67
C ASP A 71 -7.79 9.97 3.33
N PHE A 72 -7.52 8.92 2.56
CA PHE A 72 -7.43 7.58 3.13
C PHE A 72 -6.24 7.46 4.08
N LEU A 73 -5.11 8.06 3.75
CA LEU A 73 -3.94 8.07 4.63
C LEU A 73 -4.28 8.74 5.97
N ALA A 74 -4.97 9.88 5.92
CA ALA A 74 -5.41 10.57 7.14
C ALA A 74 -6.33 9.68 7.97
N LEU A 75 -7.26 8.98 7.32
CA LEU A 75 -8.15 8.04 7.99
C LEU A 75 -7.37 6.91 8.66
N LEU A 76 -6.38 6.33 7.97
CA LEU A 76 -5.54 5.27 8.53
C LEU A 76 -4.83 5.74 9.79
N ARG A 77 -4.23 6.92 9.75
CA ARG A 77 -3.46 7.43 10.89
C ARG A 77 -4.33 7.75 12.10
N ALA A 78 -5.60 8.03 11.87
CA ALA A 78 -6.56 8.27 12.96
C ALA A 78 -7.22 6.98 13.46
N HIS A 79 -7.11 5.88 12.71
CA HIS A 79 -7.77 4.62 13.04
C HIS A 79 -6.84 3.71 13.84
N PRO A 80 -7.32 3.08 14.93
CA PRO A 80 -6.46 2.19 15.74
C PRO A 80 -5.78 1.08 14.94
N LYS A 81 -6.44 0.55 13.92
CA LYS A 81 -5.90 -0.53 13.09
C LYS A 81 -4.89 -0.05 12.05
N GLY A 82 -4.86 1.25 11.76
CA GLY A 82 -4.05 1.80 10.68
C GLY A 82 -2.91 2.70 11.11
N ARG A 83 -2.90 3.16 12.37
CA ARG A 83 -1.96 4.22 12.77
C ARG A 83 -0.49 3.82 12.74
N VAL A 84 -0.17 2.53 12.83
CA VAL A 84 1.21 2.03 12.79
C VAL A 84 1.53 1.27 11.51
N LEU A 85 0.57 1.18 10.61
CA LEU A 85 0.73 0.44 9.36
C LEU A 85 1.58 1.24 8.37
N PRO A 86 2.69 0.67 7.87
CA PRO A 86 3.50 1.39 6.88
C PRO A 86 2.71 1.64 5.60
N VAL A 87 2.80 2.86 5.09
CA VAL A 87 2.11 3.27 3.86
C VAL A 87 3.14 3.81 2.88
N VAL A 88 3.23 3.17 1.73
CA VAL A 88 4.06 3.58 0.61
C VAL A 88 3.14 4.25 -0.42
N MET A 89 3.36 5.54 -0.66
CA MET A 89 2.56 6.27 -1.64
C MET A 89 3.02 5.97 -3.05
N LEU A 90 2.07 5.84 -3.96
CA LEU A 90 2.30 5.74 -5.40
C LEU A 90 1.72 6.98 -6.07
N SER A 91 2.51 7.65 -6.91
CA SER A 91 2.07 8.86 -7.58
C SER A 91 2.68 8.98 -8.97
N ALA A 92 1.92 9.54 -9.90
CA ALA A 92 2.44 9.87 -11.23
C ALA A 92 3.32 11.13 -11.21
N SER A 93 3.27 11.91 -10.13
CA SER A 93 3.99 13.18 -10.01
C SER A 93 4.72 13.26 -8.68
N LYS A 94 5.90 13.91 -8.67
CA LYS A 94 6.68 14.14 -7.47
C LYS A 94 6.92 15.63 -7.22
N THR A 95 5.93 16.47 -7.46
CA THR A 95 6.07 17.89 -7.13
C THR A 95 6.37 18.05 -5.64
N PRO A 96 7.23 19.02 -5.26
CA PRO A 96 7.61 19.17 -3.85
C PRO A 96 6.43 19.35 -2.91
N SER A 97 5.41 20.10 -3.30
CA SER A 97 4.23 20.30 -2.46
C SER A 97 3.45 19.00 -2.22
N LEU A 98 3.34 18.16 -3.23
CA LEU A 98 2.64 16.88 -3.12
C LEU A 98 3.39 15.92 -2.20
N VAL A 99 4.71 15.83 -2.37
CA VAL A 99 5.57 15.00 -1.51
C VAL A 99 5.47 15.45 -0.06
N GLU A 100 5.55 16.77 0.17
CA GLU A 100 5.47 17.36 1.50
C GLU A 100 4.13 17.04 2.17
N ARG A 101 3.03 17.18 1.43
CA ARG A 101 1.70 16.85 1.95
C ARG A 101 1.59 15.37 2.32
N ALA A 102 2.11 14.48 1.48
CA ALA A 102 2.06 13.05 1.76
C ALA A 102 2.77 12.72 3.07
N TYR A 103 3.98 13.23 3.27
CA TYR A 103 4.71 12.99 4.52
C TYR A 103 4.02 13.66 5.71
N SER A 104 3.46 14.85 5.52
CA SER A 104 2.72 15.54 6.59
C SER A 104 1.50 14.74 7.04
N PHE A 105 0.87 14.03 6.12
CA PHE A 105 -0.29 13.19 6.44
C PHE A 105 0.11 11.83 7.01
N GLY A 106 1.40 11.51 7.07
CA GLY A 106 1.88 10.31 7.73
C GLY A 106 2.34 9.19 6.81
N ALA A 107 2.68 9.49 5.56
CA ALA A 107 3.26 8.48 4.66
C ALA A 107 4.60 7.98 5.20
N SER A 108 4.86 6.68 5.03
CA SER A 108 6.15 6.08 5.37
C SER A 108 7.17 6.34 4.28
N SER A 109 6.74 6.33 3.02
CA SER A 109 7.58 6.68 1.89
C SER A 109 6.72 7.15 0.71
N PHE A 110 7.35 7.83 -0.23
CA PHE A 110 6.70 8.37 -1.42
C PHE A 110 7.47 7.87 -2.64
N THR A 111 6.76 7.23 -3.58
CA THR A 111 7.37 6.64 -4.76
C THR A 111 6.62 7.02 -6.02
N LEU A 112 7.35 7.07 -7.13
CA LEU A 112 6.74 7.30 -8.44
C LEU A 112 6.20 5.99 -9.01
N LYS A 113 5.06 6.07 -9.68
CA LYS A 113 4.51 4.92 -10.41
C LYS A 113 5.43 4.57 -11.57
N PRO A 114 5.87 3.31 -11.67
CA PRO A 114 6.61 2.86 -12.84
C PRO A 114 5.78 2.91 -14.11
N PHE A 115 6.45 3.05 -15.25
CA PHE A 115 5.81 3.11 -16.56
C PHE A 115 5.73 1.76 -17.26
N SER A 116 6.85 1.03 -17.25
CA SER A 116 6.94 -0.22 -18.01
C SER A 116 6.82 -1.42 -17.10
N TYR A 117 6.53 -2.57 -17.67
CA TYR A 117 6.54 -3.84 -16.96
C TYR A 117 7.91 -4.10 -16.30
N SER A 118 8.98 -3.82 -17.02
CA SER A 118 10.33 -3.95 -16.52
C SER A 118 10.58 -3.05 -15.30
N ASP A 119 10.09 -1.82 -15.35
CA ASP A 119 10.22 -0.89 -14.23
C ASP A 119 9.41 -1.34 -13.01
N TRP A 120 8.24 -1.93 -13.23
CA TRP A 120 7.46 -2.52 -12.14
C TRP A 120 8.20 -3.68 -11.48
N LYS A 121 8.90 -4.49 -12.27
CA LYS A 121 9.71 -5.59 -11.71
C LYS A 121 10.84 -5.05 -10.84
N THR A 122 11.53 -4.01 -11.30
CA THR A 122 12.57 -3.34 -10.51
C THR A 122 11.98 -2.74 -9.23
N TYR A 123 10.83 -2.08 -9.34
CA TYR A 123 10.12 -1.51 -8.20
C TYR A 123 9.83 -2.58 -7.15
N LEU A 124 9.28 -3.71 -7.57
CA LEU A 124 8.92 -4.80 -6.66
C LEU A 124 10.16 -5.45 -6.04
N SER A 125 11.25 -5.58 -6.78
CA SER A 125 12.51 -6.06 -6.21
C SER A 125 13.02 -5.15 -5.10
N ASN A 126 12.94 -3.85 -5.32
CA ASN A 126 13.36 -2.86 -4.30
C ASN A 126 12.41 -2.89 -3.09
N LEU A 127 11.13 -3.04 -3.34
CA LEU A 127 10.12 -3.13 -2.29
C LEU A 127 10.38 -4.36 -1.41
N LYS A 128 10.67 -5.51 -2.03
CA LYS A 128 11.01 -6.74 -1.33
C LYS A 128 12.26 -6.56 -0.48
N THR A 129 13.33 -6.00 -1.07
CA THR A 129 14.60 -5.82 -0.37
C THR A 129 14.43 -4.98 0.88
N TYR A 130 13.66 -3.90 0.81
CA TYR A 130 13.49 -3.00 1.94
C TYR A 130 12.47 -3.53 2.95
N TRP A 131 11.26 -3.86 2.50
CA TRP A 131 10.15 -4.14 3.42
C TRP A 131 10.08 -5.59 3.87
N TYR A 132 10.48 -6.52 3.02
CA TYR A 132 10.44 -7.94 3.36
C TYR A 132 11.76 -8.43 3.96
N GLU A 133 12.90 -7.97 3.43
CA GLU A 133 14.21 -8.50 3.82
C GLU A 133 14.96 -7.62 4.83
N THR A 134 14.71 -6.30 4.88
CA THR A 134 15.54 -5.36 5.65
C THR A 134 14.89 -4.89 6.94
N VAL A 135 13.65 -4.38 6.86
CA VAL A 135 13.01 -3.78 8.04
C VAL A 135 12.35 -4.83 8.90
N THR A 136 12.28 -4.55 10.21
CA THR A 136 11.49 -5.35 11.14
C THR A 136 10.15 -4.65 11.32
N LEU A 137 9.08 -5.33 10.96
CA LEU A 137 7.72 -4.81 11.07
C LEU A 137 7.09 -5.26 12.39
N LEU A 138 6.16 -4.45 12.88
CA LEU A 138 5.36 -4.83 14.04
C LEU A 138 4.47 -6.02 13.70
N ASP A 139 4.39 -6.98 14.60
CA ASP A 139 3.45 -8.08 14.49
C ASP A 139 2.16 -7.66 15.18
N VAL A 140 1.22 -7.16 14.39
CA VAL A 140 -0.04 -6.59 14.88
C VAL A 140 -1.18 -7.55 14.61
N ARG A 141 -1.99 -7.79 15.62
CA ARG A 141 -3.24 -8.54 15.49
C ARG A 141 -4.41 -7.60 15.66
N HIS A 142 -5.39 -7.75 14.78
CA HIS A 142 -6.60 -6.94 14.79
C HIS A 142 -7.76 -7.78 15.31
N TYR A 143 -8.57 -7.17 16.16
CA TYR A 143 -9.71 -7.83 16.76
C TYR A 143 -10.98 -7.15 16.28
N LYS A 144 -12.02 -7.95 16.14
CA LYS A 144 -13.33 -7.44 15.77
C LYS A 144 -13.85 -6.54 16.90
N GLU A 145 -14.28 -5.35 16.52
CA GLU A 145 -14.97 -4.47 17.45
C GLU A 145 -16.37 -5.01 17.66
N GLY A 146 -16.65 -5.35 18.90
CA GLY A 146 -17.93 -5.93 19.23
C GLY A 146 -18.78 -5.08 20.10
#